data_9326add91e767e088ef7bda8423d5899
#
_entry.id   9326add91e767e088ef7bda8423d5899
#
_cell.length_a   1.000
_cell.length_b   1.000
_cell.length_c   1.000
_cell.angle_alpha   90.00
_cell.angle_beta   90.00
_cell.angle_gamma   90.00
#
_symmetry.space_group_name_H-M   'P 1'
#
loop_
_entity.id
_entity.type
_entity.pdbx_description
1 polymer ?
#
loop_
_entity_poly.entity_id
_entity_poly.type
_entity_poly.pdbx_seq_one_letter_code
_entity_poly.pdbx_strand_id
1 'polypeptide(L)'
;MNKSVVYLFVSIFFLFISCEYQLGENFMDFEKRQVDSVAMSVDFYGPFIHDVENGTFVVENSGDAVCQIDPLPGFEIEKQIIRLGEMVWESNGTQCDFRLDVDLIPNGSYELSCEIIARMNSGTVAGQVGIEHYVEKRSWPLKVNARTETELPLLHRVNEEGLIEISWEVDEAFRDGFDHYRIEFTTLKKGANYIYTTRRSDFDIHSYADKRYAGEKGTYKVYLYFKAEADRPRSLGSLDLEQAKPQVQVEYRTKNHVRLSWTYPYRSAVDVVYGGEVVAEKVTDGMTEFPLAGQEAGMVELRFSPVDNWGYENANYTFNLENYPKR
;
A
#
# COMPACT_ATOMS: atom_id res chain seq x y z
N MET A 1 -28.26 -41.08 57.51
CA MET A 1 -28.31 -40.02 56.48
C MET A 1 -28.55 -40.71 55.13
N ASN A 2 -29.63 -40.37 54.49
CA ASN A 2 -30.13 -41.16 53.32
C ASN A 2 -29.24 -40.84 52.09
N LYS A 3 -28.63 -41.88 51.47
CA LYS A 3 -27.73 -41.74 50.33
C LYS A 3 -28.32 -40.91 49.18
N SER A 4 -29.65 -40.90 49.03
CA SER A 4 -30.38 -40.11 48.03
C SER A 4 -30.28 -38.62 48.24
N VAL A 5 -30.19 -38.15 49.49
CA VAL A 5 -30.07 -36.72 49.82
C VAL A 5 -28.69 -36.19 49.51
N VAL A 6 -27.64 -37.00 49.65
CA VAL A 6 -26.25 -36.63 49.30
C VAL A 6 -26.09 -36.48 47.78
N TYR A 7 -26.70 -37.36 47.00
CA TYR A 7 -26.62 -37.24 45.51
C TYR A 7 -27.39 -36.03 44.99
N LEU A 8 -28.52 -35.66 45.64
CA LEU A 8 -29.26 -34.47 45.28
C LEU A 8 -28.42 -33.20 45.55
N PHE A 9 -27.76 -33.10 46.71
CA PHE A 9 -26.89 -31.97 47.04
C PHE A 9 -25.68 -31.84 46.12
N VAL A 10 -25.02 -33.00 45.77
CA VAL A 10 -23.90 -32.99 44.85
C VAL A 10 -24.34 -32.55 43.45
N SER A 11 -25.50 -33.05 42.97
CA SER A 11 -26.01 -32.63 41.64
C SER A 11 -26.40 -31.15 41.60
N ILE A 12 -26.96 -30.61 42.67
CA ILE A 12 -27.28 -29.14 42.75
C ILE A 12 -25.98 -28.33 42.80
N PHE A 13 -24.93 -28.82 43.52
CA PHE A 13 -23.67 -28.10 43.59
C PHE A 13 -22.92 -28.09 42.22
N PHE A 14 -22.99 -29.18 41.45
CA PHE A 14 -22.45 -29.21 40.08
C PHE A 14 -23.23 -28.32 39.11
N LEU A 15 -24.57 -28.17 39.29
CA LEU A 15 -25.35 -27.26 38.47
C LEU A 15 -25.03 -25.79 38.77
N PHE A 16 -24.73 -25.43 40.02
CA PHE A 16 -24.29 -24.08 40.34
C PHE A 16 -22.88 -23.77 39.85
N ILE A 17 -21.93 -24.71 39.91
CA ILE A 17 -20.58 -24.51 39.39
C ILE A 17 -20.61 -24.40 37.86
N SER A 18 -21.45 -25.20 37.17
CA SER A 18 -21.61 -25.10 35.72
C SER A 18 -22.33 -23.80 35.28
N CYS A 19 -23.26 -23.29 36.11
CA CYS A 19 -23.87 -22.01 35.83
C CYS A 19 -22.96 -20.80 36.11
N GLU A 20 -22.10 -20.85 37.14
CA GLU A 20 -21.11 -19.77 37.37
C GLU A 20 -20.05 -19.73 36.27
N TYR A 21 -19.60 -20.88 35.75
CA TYR A 21 -18.64 -20.92 34.68
C TYR A 21 -19.22 -20.42 33.33
N GLN A 22 -20.50 -20.64 33.07
CA GLN A 22 -21.17 -20.11 31.88
C GLN A 22 -21.58 -18.63 32.04
N LEU A 23 -21.91 -18.17 33.27
CA LEU A 23 -22.27 -16.77 33.53
C LEU A 23 -21.03 -15.83 33.42
N GLY A 24 -19.81 -16.30 33.73
CA GLY A 24 -18.60 -15.51 33.65
C GLY A 24 -18.17 -15.22 32.21
N GLU A 25 -18.28 -16.20 31.33
CA GLU A 25 -17.95 -16.01 29.90
C GLU A 25 -19.06 -15.30 29.12
N ASN A 26 -20.34 -15.57 29.44
CA ASN A 26 -21.46 -14.95 28.77
C ASN A 26 -21.70 -13.48 29.19
N PHE A 27 -21.28 -13.06 30.38
CA PHE A 27 -21.52 -11.69 30.84
C PHE A 27 -20.62 -10.67 30.13
N MET A 28 -19.44 -11.11 29.65
CA MET A 28 -18.56 -10.27 28.83
C MET A 28 -18.99 -10.23 27.36
N ASP A 29 -19.64 -11.28 26.86
CA ASP A 29 -20.12 -11.36 25.48
C ASP A 29 -21.43 -10.57 25.24
N PHE A 30 -22.22 -10.30 26.27
CA PHE A 30 -23.46 -9.53 26.11
C PHE A 30 -23.23 -8.03 25.88
N GLU A 31 -22.04 -7.51 26.20
CA GLU A 31 -21.69 -6.10 25.99
C GLU A 31 -20.98 -5.82 24.67
N LYS A 32 -20.52 -6.87 23.96
CA LYS A 32 -19.79 -6.71 22.69
C LYS A 32 -20.54 -7.41 21.56
N ARG A 33 -21.04 -6.63 20.62
CA ARG A 33 -21.65 -7.16 19.39
C ARG A 33 -20.61 -7.21 18.29
N GLN A 34 -20.43 -8.38 17.70
CA GLN A 34 -19.66 -8.50 16.47
C GLN A 34 -20.51 -7.93 15.32
N VAL A 35 -19.93 -7.01 14.57
CA VAL A 35 -20.56 -6.37 13.41
C VAL A 35 -19.66 -6.55 12.19
N ASP A 36 -20.25 -6.44 11.01
CA ASP A 36 -19.52 -6.59 9.76
C ASP A 36 -18.49 -5.47 9.56
N SER A 37 -18.77 -4.26 10.03
CA SER A 37 -17.83 -3.15 9.98
C SER A 37 -18.16 -2.04 10.98
N VAL A 38 -17.14 -1.48 11.64
CA VAL A 38 -17.17 -0.23 12.43
C VAL A 38 -16.23 0.83 11.85
N ALA A 39 -15.42 0.46 10.88
CA ALA A 39 -14.45 1.33 10.23
C ALA A 39 -14.61 1.33 8.71
N MET A 40 -14.48 2.50 8.07
CA MET A 40 -14.43 2.64 6.61
C MET A 40 -13.14 2.05 6.06
N SER A 41 -12.01 2.39 6.67
CA SER A 41 -10.70 1.83 6.32
C SER A 41 -9.86 1.50 7.55
N VAL A 42 -8.92 0.58 7.34
CA VAL A 42 -7.81 0.29 8.24
C VAL A 42 -6.56 0.27 7.39
N ASP A 43 -5.70 1.25 7.59
CA ASP A 43 -4.53 1.49 6.77
C ASP A 43 -3.24 1.30 7.59
N PHE A 44 -2.27 0.60 7.01
CA PHE A 44 -0.95 0.40 7.61
C PHE A 44 0.09 1.22 6.86
N TYR A 45 0.92 1.95 7.62
CA TYR A 45 2.04 2.76 7.12
C TYR A 45 3.34 2.30 7.77
N GLY A 46 4.47 2.60 7.12
CA GLY A 46 5.79 2.26 7.61
C GLY A 46 6.50 1.22 6.74
N PRO A 47 7.07 0.14 7.30
CA PRO A 47 7.84 -0.84 6.53
C PRO A 47 6.99 -1.80 5.68
N PHE A 48 5.66 -1.64 5.69
CA PHE A 48 4.74 -2.45 4.90
C PHE A 48 4.78 -2.05 3.43
N ILE A 49 4.99 -3.03 2.58
CA ILE A 49 4.92 -2.90 1.13
C ILE A 49 3.72 -3.72 0.67
N HIS A 50 2.77 -3.09 -0.01
CA HIS A 50 1.56 -3.77 -0.48
C HIS A 50 1.80 -4.39 -1.86
N ASP A 51 1.81 -5.71 -1.93
CA ASP A 51 1.82 -6.46 -3.20
C ASP A 51 0.40 -6.47 -3.78
N VAL A 52 0.18 -5.61 -4.77
CA VAL A 52 -1.16 -5.38 -5.36
C VAL A 52 -1.66 -6.62 -6.10
N GLU A 53 -0.78 -7.43 -6.69
CA GLU A 53 -1.19 -8.61 -7.44
C GLU A 53 -1.70 -9.73 -6.52
N ASN A 54 -1.08 -9.90 -5.36
CA ASN A 54 -1.42 -10.97 -4.42
C ASN A 54 -2.25 -10.47 -3.23
N GLY A 55 -2.49 -9.17 -3.10
CA GLY A 55 -3.19 -8.58 -1.96
C GLY A 55 -2.48 -8.80 -0.62
N THR A 56 -1.15 -8.95 -0.65
CA THR A 56 -0.32 -9.33 0.49
C THR A 56 0.55 -8.17 0.92
N PHE A 57 0.71 -7.95 2.22
CA PHE A 57 1.78 -7.09 2.73
C PHE A 57 3.11 -7.83 2.72
N VAL A 58 4.19 -7.12 2.36
CA VAL A 58 5.56 -7.61 2.45
C VAL A 58 6.35 -6.70 3.38
N VAL A 59 7.14 -7.27 4.27
CA VAL A 59 8.05 -6.54 5.16
C VAL A 59 9.45 -7.09 4.97
N GLU A 60 10.39 -6.21 4.60
CA GLU A 60 11.79 -6.59 4.31
C GLU A 60 12.78 -5.99 5.31
N ASN A 61 12.40 -4.89 5.96
CA ASN A 61 13.26 -4.17 6.90
C ASN A 61 12.51 -3.84 8.17
N SER A 62 13.23 -3.78 9.28
CA SER A 62 12.71 -3.26 10.54
C SER A 62 12.37 -1.77 10.42
N GLY A 63 11.32 -1.32 11.09
CA GLY A 63 10.93 0.08 11.05
C GLY A 63 9.75 0.39 11.98
N ASP A 64 9.53 1.68 12.17
CA ASP A 64 8.36 2.18 12.87
C ASP A 64 7.14 2.08 11.93
N ALA A 65 6.05 1.60 12.48
CA ALA A 65 4.80 1.34 11.78
C ALA A 65 3.65 2.06 12.47
N VAL A 66 2.64 2.39 11.68
CA VAL A 66 1.40 3.03 12.17
C VAL A 66 0.22 2.27 11.59
N CYS A 67 -0.74 1.92 12.43
CA CYS A 67 -2.08 1.52 12.00
C CYS A 67 -3.03 2.69 12.22
N GLN A 68 -3.71 3.12 11.16
CA GLN A 68 -4.69 4.20 11.17
C GLN A 68 -6.06 3.65 10.82
N ILE A 69 -7.06 3.93 11.67
CA ILE A 69 -8.45 3.53 11.47
C ILE A 69 -9.27 4.77 11.13
N ASP A 70 -10.07 4.69 10.05
CA ASP A 70 -11.09 5.68 9.72
C ASP A 70 -12.46 5.11 10.13
N PRO A 71 -13.08 5.61 11.23
CA PRO A 71 -14.31 5.04 11.74
C PRO A 71 -15.52 5.38 10.84
N LEU A 72 -16.48 4.47 10.77
CA LEU A 72 -17.78 4.78 10.19
C LEU A 72 -18.50 5.88 11.00
N PRO A 73 -19.34 6.71 10.36
CA PRO A 73 -20.09 7.76 11.04
C PRO A 73 -20.91 7.21 12.20
N GLY A 74 -20.75 7.82 13.37
CA GLY A 74 -21.45 7.42 14.61
C GLY A 74 -20.67 6.45 15.49
N PHE A 75 -19.57 5.88 15.02
CA PHE A 75 -18.67 5.05 15.82
C PHE A 75 -17.50 5.86 16.37
N GLU A 76 -17.12 5.56 17.59
CA GLU A 76 -15.91 6.05 18.25
C GLU A 76 -15.02 4.86 18.59
N ILE A 77 -13.78 4.86 18.08
CA ILE A 77 -12.84 3.78 18.33
C ILE A 77 -12.29 3.93 19.75
N GLU A 78 -12.54 2.94 20.59
CA GLU A 78 -12.05 2.90 21.97
C GLU A 78 -10.66 2.27 22.04
N LYS A 79 -10.47 1.16 21.31
CA LYS A 79 -9.24 0.38 21.36
C LYS A 79 -9.01 -0.32 20.02
N GLN A 80 -7.76 -0.42 19.64
CA GLN A 80 -7.30 -1.28 18.57
C GLN A 80 -6.22 -2.23 19.08
N ILE A 81 -6.25 -3.48 18.62
CA ILE A 81 -5.31 -4.53 18.99
C ILE A 81 -4.76 -5.14 17.70
N ILE A 82 -3.48 -4.93 17.45
CA ILE A 82 -2.79 -5.44 16.27
C ILE A 82 -2.02 -6.70 16.68
N ARG A 83 -2.10 -7.75 15.87
CA ARG A 83 -1.41 -9.02 16.13
C ARG A 83 -0.64 -9.48 14.89
N LEU A 84 0.56 -9.96 15.14
CA LEU A 84 1.40 -10.63 14.15
C LEU A 84 2.11 -11.81 14.83
N GLY A 85 1.64 -13.02 14.58
CA GLY A 85 2.05 -14.19 15.34
C GLY A 85 1.78 -14.02 16.84
N GLU A 86 2.83 -14.08 17.65
CA GLU A 86 2.74 -13.88 19.12
C GLU A 86 2.87 -12.39 19.52
N MET A 87 3.27 -11.53 18.61
CA MET A 87 3.40 -10.09 18.90
C MET A 87 2.04 -9.42 18.95
N VAL A 88 1.85 -8.57 19.94
CA VAL A 88 0.61 -7.82 20.16
C VAL A 88 0.93 -6.38 20.49
N TRP A 89 0.29 -5.46 19.77
CA TRP A 89 0.34 -4.03 20.01
C TRP A 89 -1.07 -3.51 20.26
N GLU A 90 -1.22 -2.64 21.23
CA GLU A 90 -2.52 -2.10 21.63
C GLU A 90 -2.43 -0.58 21.74
N SER A 91 -3.47 0.09 21.31
CA SER A 91 -3.63 1.53 21.47
C SER A 91 -5.09 1.89 21.68
N ASN A 92 -5.33 3.00 22.34
CA ASN A 92 -6.67 3.61 22.43
C ASN A 92 -6.86 4.61 21.29
N GLY A 93 -8.07 4.62 20.72
CA GLY A 93 -8.42 5.53 19.62
C GLY A 93 -8.02 5.00 18.23
N THR A 94 -7.93 5.92 17.27
CA THR A 94 -7.85 5.62 15.84
C THR A 94 -6.43 5.38 15.31
N GLN A 95 -5.39 5.62 16.13
CA GLN A 95 -4.00 5.43 15.71
C GLN A 95 -3.25 4.53 16.69
N CYS A 96 -2.47 3.60 16.14
CA CYS A 96 -1.54 2.77 16.89
C CYS A 96 -0.15 2.85 16.26
N ASP A 97 0.80 3.42 17.00
CA ASP A 97 2.20 3.44 16.63
C ASP A 97 2.89 2.21 17.21
N PHE A 98 3.66 1.49 16.40
CA PHE A 98 4.39 0.30 16.83
C PHE A 98 5.66 0.11 16.02
N ARG A 99 6.57 -0.71 16.52
CA ARG A 99 7.81 -1.06 15.82
C ARG A 99 7.75 -2.52 15.36
N LEU A 100 8.02 -2.72 14.08
CA LEU A 100 8.29 -4.03 13.51
C LEU A 100 9.80 -4.26 13.48
N ASP A 101 10.23 -5.36 14.10
CA ASP A 101 11.61 -5.79 14.08
C ASP A 101 11.69 -7.15 13.36
N VAL A 102 12.12 -7.11 12.09
CA VAL A 102 12.19 -8.32 11.24
C VAL A 102 13.26 -9.30 11.69
N ASP A 103 14.24 -8.85 12.49
CA ASP A 103 15.27 -9.74 13.06
C ASP A 103 14.68 -10.70 14.11
N LEU A 104 13.54 -10.34 14.69
CA LEU A 104 12.80 -11.16 15.67
C LEU A 104 11.74 -12.05 15.02
N ILE A 105 11.47 -11.89 13.72
CA ILE A 105 10.43 -12.60 13.00
C ILE A 105 11.09 -13.45 11.92
N PRO A 106 11.01 -14.80 11.96
CA PRO A 106 11.55 -15.64 10.90
C PRO A 106 10.95 -15.28 9.54
N ASN A 107 11.73 -15.42 8.46
CA ASN A 107 11.18 -15.29 7.12
C ASN A 107 10.05 -16.30 6.90
N GLY A 108 8.91 -15.84 6.37
CA GLY A 108 7.76 -16.71 6.19
C GLY A 108 6.47 -15.93 5.91
N SER A 109 5.37 -16.70 5.84
CA SER A 109 4.02 -16.16 5.66
C SER A 109 3.31 -16.09 7.00
N TYR A 110 2.67 -14.97 7.27
CA TYR A 110 1.97 -14.66 8.51
C TYR A 110 0.60 -14.06 8.20
N GLU A 111 -0.24 -13.97 9.21
CA GLU A 111 -1.45 -13.17 9.21
C GLU A 111 -1.24 -11.94 10.11
N LEU A 112 -1.37 -10.75 9.53
CA LEU A 112 -1.47 -9.50 10.28
C LEU A 112 -2.95 -9.26 10.56
N SER A 113 -3.35 -9.09 11.80
CA SER A 113 -4.74 -8.82 12.15
C SER A 113 -4.87 -7.56 12.99
N CYS A 114 -6.00 -6.87 12.82
CA CYS A 114 -6.42 -5.75 13.65
C CYS A 114 -7.82 -6.04 14.21
N GLU A 115 -7.93 -6.07 15.54
CA GLU A 115 -9.19 -6.13 16.25
C GLU A 115 -9.54 -4.71 16.73
N ILE A 116 -10.73 -4.24 16.37
CA ILE A 116 -11.21 -2.89 16.61
C ILE A 116 -12.34 -2.97 17.59
N ILE A 117 -12.23 -2.30 18.72
CA ILE A 117 -13.29 -2.14 19.71
C ILE A 117 -13.80 -0.70 19.59
N ALA A 118 -15.08 -0.56 19.27
CA ALA A 118 -15.73 0.72 19.06
C ALA A 118 -17.00 0.82 19.90
N ARG A 119 -17.38 2.05 20.23
CA ARG A 119 -18.68 2.36 20.81
C ARG A 119 -19.51 3.20 19.85
N MET A 120 -20.82 3.02 19.91
CA MET A 120 -21.77 3.89 19.25
C MET A 120 -22.51 4.70 20.30
N ASN A 121 -22.50 6.01 20.16
CA ASN A 121 -23.37 6.88 20.96
C ASN A 121 -24.78 6.79 20.37
N SER A 122 -25.58 5.81 20.84
CA SER A 122 -27.00 5.78 20.56
C SER A 122 -27.61 6.98 21.25
N GLY A 123 -28.16 7.95 20.47
CA GLY A 123 -28.82 9.13 21.00
C GLY A 123 -29.87 8.76 22.03
N THR A 124 -30.01 9.60 23.03
CA THR A 124 -30.95 9.47 24.15
C THR A 124 -32.36 9.16 23.66
N VAL A 125 -32.78 7.91 23.72
CA VAL A 125 -34.17 7.53 23.70
C VAL A 125 -34.56 7.29 25.15
N ALA A 126 -35.38 8.20 25.69
CA ALA A 126 -36.02 8.11 27.01
C ALA A 126 -35.08 8.00 28.23
N GLY A 127 -34.00 8.78 28.29
CA GLY A 127 -33.22 8.96 29.52
C GLY A 127 -32.27 7.82 29.91
N GLN A 128 -32.12 6.81 29.07
CA GLN A 128 -31.09 5.78 29.21
C GLN A 128 -30.06 5.95 28.11
N VAL A 129 -28.82 6.28 28.48
CA VAL A 129 -27.67 6.25 27.59
C VAL A 129 -27.22 4.79 27.50
N GLY A 130 -27.67 4.09 26.47
CA GLY A 130 -27.13 2.77 26.14
C GLY A 130 -25.80 2.96 25.41
N ILE A 131 -24.68 2.63 26.04
CA ILE A 131 -23.39 2.49 25.34
C ILE A 131 -23.39 1.07 24.79
N GLU A 132 -23.39 0.96 23.46
CA GLU A 132 -23.23 -0.34 22.80
C GLU A 132 -21.77 -0.46 22.34
N HIS A 133 -21.11 -1.55 22.73
CA HIS A 133 -19.75 -1.87 22.30
C HIS A 133 -19.79 -2.85 21.12
N TYR A 134 -18.99 -2.59 20.13
CA TYR A 134 -18.90 -3.37 18.92
C TYR A 134 -17.45 -3.83 18.70
N VAL A 135 -17.29 -5.02 18.13
CA VAL A 135 -15.98 -5.59 17.81
C VAL A 135 -15.97 -5.98 16.34
N GLU A 136 -14.98 -5.45 15.61
CA GLU A 136 -14.65 -5.84 14.24
C GLU A 136 -13.25 -6.43 14.22
N LYS A 137 -13.05 -7.49 13.44
CA LYS A 137 -11.70 -8.05 13.20
C LYS A 137 -11.42 -8.10 11.69
N ARG A 138 -10.29 -7.55 11.30
CA ARG A 138 -9.75 -7.64 9.94
C ARG A 138 -8.41 -8.34 9.95
N SER A 139 -8.11 -9.04 8.86
CA SER A 139 -6.80 -9.67 8.68
C SER A 139 -6.31 -9.57 7.25
N TRP A 140 -4.99 -9.54 7.12
CA TRP A 140 -4.27 -9.43 5.86
C TRP A 140 -3.14 -10.46 5.84
N PRO A 141 -2.93 -11.15 4.71
CA PRO A 141 -1.74 -11.94 4.54
C PRO A 141 -0.51 -11.03 4.56
N LEU A 142 0.52 -11.45 5.30
CA LEU A 142 1.79 -10.74 5.42
C LEU A 142 2.93 -11.70 5.19
N LYS A 143 3.90 -11.30 4.38
CA LYS A 143 5.15 -12.02 4.15
C LYS A 143 6.32 -11.26 4.75
N VAL A 144 7.06 -11.90 5.65
CA VAL A 144 8.35 -11.39 6.14
C VAL A 144 9.45 -11.96 5.26
N ASN A 145 10.26 -11.07 4.69
CA ASN A 145 11.35 -11.39 3.79
C ASN A 145 12.56 -10.53 4.15
N ALA A 146 13.05 -10.70 5.39
CA ALA A 146 14.22 -9.98 5.89
C ALA A 146 15.46 -10.34 5.07
N ARG A 147 16.18 -9.33 4.62
CA ARG A 147 17.32 -9.49 3.73
C ARG A 147 18.64 -9.42 4.47
N THR A 148 19.48 -10.42 4.24
CA THR A 148 20.85 -10.47 4.74
C THR A 148 21.91 -10.23 3.66
N GLU A 149 21.51 -10.03 2.39
CA GLU A 149 22.43 -9.93 1.26
C GLU A 149 22.63 -8.49 0.77
N THR A 150 23.88 -8.15 0.44
CA THR A 150 24.20 -6.88 -0.21
C THR A 150 23.62 -6.86 -1.62
N GLU A 151 22.66 -5.98 -1.86
CA GLU A 151 22.05 -5.82 -3.18
C GLU A 151 23.04 -5.15 -4.15
N LEU A 152 23.17 -5.72 -5.35
CA LEU A 152 23.90 -5.09 -6.44
C LEU A 152 23.00 -4.08 -7.16
N PRO A 153 23.55 -2.96 -7.66
CA PRO A 153 22.77 -2.01 -8.44
C PRO A 153 22.36 -2.64 -9.78
N LEU A 154 21.08 -2.52 -10.11
CA LEU A 154 20.58 -2.86 -11.45
C LEU A 154 21.03 -1.78 -12.45
N LEU A 155 21.29 -2.17 -13.69
CA LEU A 155 21.53 -1.23 -14.78
C LEU A 155 20.20 -0.83 -15.41
N HIS A 156 20.10 0.42 -15.91
CA HIS A 156 18.93 0.87 -16.64
C HIS A 156 19.28 1.81 -17.78
N ARG A 157 18.41 1.86 -18.76
CA ARG A 157 18.44 2.82 -19.87
C ARG A 157 17.03 3.11 -20.36
N VAL A 158 16.88 4.17 -21.13
CA VAL A 158 15.66 4.37 -21.94
C VAL A 158 15.94 3.76 -23.31
N ASN A 159 15.11 2.82 -23.74
CA ASN A 159 15.27 2.14 -25.01
C ASN A 159 14.74 3.01 -26.19
N GLU A 160 14.84 2.51 -27.42
CA GLU A 160 14.42 3.21 -28.65
C GLU A 160 12.88 3.49 -28.68
N GLU A 161 12.10 2.70 -27.93
CA GLU A 161 10.66 2.91 -27.81
C GLU A 161 10.30 3.96 -26.74
N GLY A 162 11.28 4.52 -26.05
CA GLY A 162 11.09 5.46 -24.94
C GLY A 162 10.67 4.80 -23.61
N LEU A 163 10.86 3.49 -23.48
CA LEU A 163 10.56 2.74 -22.25
C LEU A 163 11.80 2.63 -21.38
N ILE A 164 11.59 2.62 -20.05
CA ILE A 164 12.68 2.20 -19.16
C ILE A 164 12.97 0.71 -19.39
N GLU A 165 14.22 0.38 -19.61
CA GLU A 165 14.71 -1.00 -19.71
C GLU A 165 15.69 -1.24 -18.57
N ILE A 166 15.37 -2.20 -17.70
CA ILE A 166 16.20 -2.62 -16.58
C ILE A 166 16.93 -3.88 -17.00
N SER A 167 18.19 -4.02 -16.62
CA SER A 167 18.98 -5.23 -16.87
C SER A 167 19.74 -5.66 -15.63
N TRP A 168 19.99 -6.97 -15.56
CA TRP A 168 20.68 -7.63 -14.45
C TRP A 168 21.66 -8.67 -14.97
N GLU A 169 22.58 -9.04 -14.11
CA GLU A 169 23.51 -10.15 -14.35
C GLU A 169 23.10 -11.35 -13.50
N VAL A 170 23.29 -12.54 -14.05
CA VAL A 170 23.03 -13.81 -13.35
C VAL A 170 24.12 -14.81 -13.68
N ASP A 171 24.54 -15.60 -12.68
CA ASP A 171 25.53 -16.66 -12.88
C ASP A 171 24.87 -17.84 -13.62
N GLU A 172 25.53 -18.32 -14.68
CA GLU A 172 25.10 -19.45 -15.48
C GLU A 172 24.92 -20.73 -14.65
N ALA A 173 25.64 -20.88 -13.54
CA ALA A 173 25.50 -21.99 -12.60
C ALA A 173 24.07 -22.13 -12.00
N PHE A 174 23.23 -21.09 -12.07
CA PHE A 174 21.85 -21.15 -11.56
C PHE A 174 20.85 -21.68 -12.57
N ARG A 175 21.23 -21.92 -13.83
CA ARG A 175 20.34 -22.38 -14.91
C ARG A 175 19.54 -23.64 -14.57
N ASP A 176 20.21 -24.66 -14.06
CA ASP A 176 19.57 -25.96 -13.80
C ASP A 176 18.48 -25.92 -12.74
N GLY A 177 18.65 -25.04 -11.74
CA GLY A 177 17.69 -24.87 -10.65
C GLY A 177 16.66 -23.77 -10.91
N PHE A 178 16.79 -23.01 -11.99
CA PHE A 178 15.95 -21.85 -12.28
C PHE A 178 14.48 -22.18 -12.46
N ASP A 179 13.62 -21.36 -11.86
CA ASP A 179 12.18 -21.37 -12.08
C ASP A 179 11.72 -20.10 -12.82
N HIS A 180 11.97 -18.92 -12.25
CA HIS A 180 11.62 -17.66 -12.89
C HIS A 180 12.37 -16.48 -12.27
N TYR A 181 12.43 -15.36 -13.01
CA TYR A 181 12.70 -14.05 -12.45
C TYR A 181 11.40 -13.40 -12.00
N ARG A 182 11.44 -12.70 -10.88
CA ARG A 182 10.38 -11.80 -10.44
C ARG A 182 10.94 -10.38 -10.42
N ILE A 183 10.38 -9.51 -11.25
CA ILE A 183 10.69 -8.10 -11.31
C ILE A 183 9.61 -7.37 -10.52
N GLU A 184 10.02 -6.61 -9.52
CA GLU A 184 9.13 -5.83 -8.68
C GLU A 184 9.40 -4.35 -8.88
N PHE A 185 8.34 -3.55 -9.00
CA PHE A 185 8.39 -2.11 -8.89
C PHE A 185 7.59 -1.67 -7.68
N THR A 186 8.24 -0.96 -6.76
CA THR A 186 7.63 -0.43 -5.55
C THR A 186 7.47 1.07 -5.69
N THR A 187 6.26 1.58 -5.50
CA THR A 187 5.95 3.01 -5.48
C THR A 187 5.15 3.39 -4.26
N LEU A 188 5.15 4.67 -3.91
CA LEU A 188 4.36 5.23 -2.81
C LEU A 188 3.02 5.75 -3.34
N LYS A 189 1.91 5.11 -2.96
CA LYS A 189 0.57 5.52 -3.35
C LYS A 189 -0.30 5.77 -2.12
N LYS A 190 -0.89 6.96 -2.03
CA LYS A 190 -1.76 7.35 -0.90
C LYS A 190 -1.10 7.16 0.48
N GLY A 191 0.21 7.36 0.59
CA GLY A 191 0.96 7.20 1.84
C GLY A 191 1.40 5.77 2.17
N ALA A 192 1.02 4.76 1.39
CA ALA A 192 1.46 3.38 1.54
C ALA A 192 2.36 2.93 0.37
N ASN A 193 3.29 2.03 0.64
CA ASN A 193 4.10 1.41 -0.41
C ASN A 193 3.29 0.33 -1.12
N TYR A 194 3.40 0.29 -2.45
CA TYR A 194 2.78 -0.72 -3.30
C TYR A 194 3.82 -1.44 -4.14
N ILE A 195 3.72 -2.77 -4.25
CA ILE A 195 4.54 -3.59 -5.13
C ILE A 195 3.71 -4.02 -6.33
N TYR A 196 4.30 -3.83 -7.51
CA TYR A 196 3.81 -4.38 -8.76
C TYR A 196 4.79 -5.42 -9.25
N THR A 197 4.32 -6.62 -9.59
CA THR A 197 5.17 -7.74 -9.93
C THR A 197 5.02 -8.18 -11.37
N THR A 198 6.12 -8.67 -11.97
CA THR A 198 6.12 -9.27 -13.29
C THR A 198 7.03 -10.50 -13.26
N ARG A 199 6.54 -11.65 -13.76
CA ARG A 199 7.31 -12.90 -13.84
C ARG A 199 7.91 -13.09 -15.21
N ARG A 200 9.13 -13.66 -15.27
CA ARG A 200 9.82 -14.11 -16.49
C ARG A 200 10.38 -15.50 -16.25
N SER A 201 9.89 -16.48 -16.98
CA SER A 201 10.27 -17.90 -16.84
C SER A 201 11.35 -18.36 -17.81
N ASP A 202 11.93 -17.46 -18.58
CA ASP A 202 13.05 -17.73 -19.48
C ASP A 202 14.35 -17.26 -18.82
N PHE A 203 15.29 -18.17 -18.62
CA PHE A 203 16.58 -17.88 -17.97
C PHE A 203 17.41 -16.89 -18.78
N ASP A 204 17.37 -16.96 -20.10
CA ASP A 204 18.19 -16.11 -20.98
C ASP A 204 17.69 -14.67 -21.11
N ILE A 205 16.55 -14.34 -20.51
CA ILE A 205 16.05 -12.97 -20.43
C ILE A 205 16.69 -12.25 -19.24
N HIS A 206 17.66 -11.40 -19.53
CA HIS A 206 18.40 -10.60 -18.54
C HIS A 206 18.02 -9.11 -18.58
N SER A 207 16.90 -8.77 -19.21
CA SER A 207 16.34 -7.41 -19.22
C SER A 207 14.82 -7.39 -19.23
N TYR A 208 14.27 -6.26 -18.82
CA TYR A 208 12.84 -6.00 -18.81
C TYR A 208 12.55 -4.55 -19.19
N ALA A 209 11.81 -4.35 -20.30
CA ALA A 209 11.29 -3.04 -20.70
C ALA A 209 9.89 -2.83 -20.11
N ASP A 210 9.76 -1.85 -19.23
CA ASP A 210 8.51 -1.61 -18.52
C ASP A 210 7.60 -0.62 -19.25
N LYS A 211 6.46 -1.11 -19.74
CA LYS A 211 5.44 -0.31 -20.44
C LYS A 211 4.51 0.48 -19.51
N ARG A 212 4.57 0.21 -18.20
CA ARG A 212 3.71 0.84 -17.20
C ARG A 212 4.39 2.03 -16.50
N TYR A 213 5.72 2.12 -16.62
CA TYR A 213 6.50 3.20 -16.02
C TYR A 213 6.39 4.48 -16.85
N ALA A 214 6.05 5.59 -16.21
CA ALA A 214 5.94 6.91 -16.84
C ALA A 214 6.86 7.96 -16.20
N GLY A 215 7.84 7.55 -15.38
CA GLY A 215 8.80 8.46 -14.74
C GLY A 215 8.49 8.80 -13.29
N GLU A 216 7.61 8.06 -12.63
CA GLU A 216 7.31 8.18 -11.20
C GLU A 216 8.49 7.76 -10.33
N LYS A 217 8.52 8.27 -9.08
CA LYS A 217 9.50 7.84 -8.09
C LYS A 217 9.18 6.42 -7.61
N GLY A 218 10.21 5.57 -7.53
CA GLY A 218 10.05 4.20 -7.04
C GLY A 218 11.33 3.40 -7.05
N THR A 219 11.23 2.12 -6.70
CA THR A 219 12.37 1.20 -6.62
C THR A 219 12.05 -0.07 -7.41
N TYR A 220 12.91 -0.42 -8.35
CA TYR A 220 12.92 -1.74 -8.98
C TYR A 220 13.77 -2.71 -8.19
N LYS A 221 13.30 -3.97 -8.12
CA LYS A 221 14.03 -5.10 -7.55
C LYS A 221 13.85 -6.30 -8.43
N VAL A 222 14.91 -7.08 -8.61
CA VAL A 222 14.88 -8.32 -9.40
C VAL A 222 15.31 -9.49 -8.53
N TYR A 223 14.48 -10.53 -8.55
CA TYR A 223 14.70 -11.76 -7.81
C TYR A 223 14.78 -12.96 -8.73
N LEU A 224 15.64 -13.88 -8.36
CA LEU A 224 15.78 -15.21 -8.95
C LEU A 224 15.09 -16.23 -8.05
N TYR A 225 14.15 -16.99 -8.61
CA TYR A 225 13.47 -18.08 -7.94
C TYR A 225 13.98 -19.44 -8.43
N PHE A 226 14.08 -20.40 -7.50
CA PHE A 226 14.50 -21.76 -7.77
C PHE A 226 13.34 -22.74 -7.58
N LYS A 227 13.28 -23.79 -8.43
CA LYS A 227 12.25 -24.86 -8.35
C LYS A 227 12.22 -25.57 -7.00
N ALA A 228 13.40 -25.78 -6.40
CA ALA A 228 13.54 -26.49 -5.13
C ALA A 228 13.33 -25.61 -3.90
N GLU A 229 13.42 -24.27 -4.04
CA GLU A 229 13.41 -23.31 -2.94
C GLU A 229 12.49 -22.11 -3.28
N ALA A 230 11.24 -22.41 -3.63
CA ALA A 230 10.28 -21.38 -4.06
C ALA A 230 10.05 -20.27 -3.00
N ASP A 231 10.31 -20.55 -1.73
CA ASP A 231 10.10 -19.60 -0.63
C ASP A 231 11.36 -18.77 -0.29
N ARG A 232 12.48 -19.00 -0.99
CA ARG A 232 13.74 -18.28 -0.75
C ARG A 232 14.33 -17.72 -2.03
N PRO A 233 13.76 -16.62 -2.57
CA PRO A 233 14.31 -15.99 -3.75
C PRO A 233 15.67 -15.35 -3.45
N ARG A 234 16.55 -15.40 -4.42
CA ARG A 234 17.82 -14.66 -4.38
C ARG A 234 17.65 -13.28 -5.00
N SER A 235 18.04 -12.23 -4.28
CA SER A 235 18.08 -10.88 -4.87
C SER A 235 19.21 -10.78 -5.90
N LEU A 236 18.88 -10.27 -7.09
CA LEU A 236 19.86 -9.96 -8.14
C LEU A 236 20.25 -8.48 -8.14
N GLY A 237 19.43 -7.63 -7.53
CA GLY A 237 19.75 -6.23 -7.37
C GLY A 237 18.56 -5.32 -7.18
N SER A 238 18.86 -4.03 -6.91
CA SER A 238 17.88 -2.96 -6.78
C SER A 238 18.29 -1.70 -7.55
N LEU A 239 17.29 -0.88 -7.90
CA LEU A 239 17.43 0.39 -8.60
C LEU A 239 16.43 1.39 -8.06
N ASP A 240 16.93 2.42 -7.39
CA ASP A 240 16.12 3.55 -6.94
C ASP A 240 16.00 4.60 -8.05
N LEU A 241 14.79 5.02 -8.33
CA LEU A 241 14.49 6.04 -9.33
C LEU A 241 13.86 7.26 -8.67
N GLU A 242 14.42 8.41 -8.94
CA GLU A 242 13.77 9.68 -8.63
C GLU A 242 12.74 10.04 -9.71
N GLN A 243 11.75 10.83 -9.32
CA GLN A 243 10.73 11.30 -10.28
C GLN A 243 11.39 12.06 -11.44
N ALA A 244 11.09 11.64 -12.66
CA ALA A 244 11.56 12.32 -13.85
C ALA A 244 10.96 13.72 -13.99
N LYS A 245 11.76 14.65 -14.49
CA LYS A 245 11.34 16.03 -14.68
C LYS A 245 11.35 16.40 -16.17
N PRO A 246 10.28 16.98 -16.71
CA PRO A 246 10.25 17.49 -18.07
C PRO A 246 11.11 18.76 -18.19
N GLN A 247 11.63 18.98 -19.39
CA GLN A 247 12.11 20.29 -19.78
C GLN A 247 10.97 21.03 -20.45
N VAL A 248 10.50 22.11 -19.84
CA VAL A 248 9.31 22.84 -20.26
C VAL A 248 9.70 24.16 -20.91
N GLN A 249 9.04 24.49 -22.03
CA GLN A 249 9.11 25.78 -22.70
C GLN A 249 7.71 26.37 -22.81
N VAL A 250 7.59 27.66 -22.51
CA VAL A 250 6.34 28.40 -22.54
C VAL A 250 6.46 29.55 -23.53
N GLU A 251 5.53 29.61 -24.50
CA GLU A 251 5.42 30.71 -25.47
C GLU A 251 4.03 31.32 -25.38
N TYR A 252 3.97 32.63 -25.10
CA TYR A 252 2.71 33.38 -25.12
C TYR A 252 2.39 33.79 -26.56
N ARG A 253 1.35 33.15 -27.18
CA ARG A 253 0.90 33.47 -28.55
C ARG A 253 0.12 34.76 -28.61
N THR A 254 -0.65 35.02 -27.57
CA THR A 254 -1.41 36.27 -27.37
C THR A 254 -1.48 36.59 -25.87
N LYS A 255 -2.12 37.72 -25.49
CA LYS A 255 -2.38 37.99 -24.06
C LYS A 255 -3.17 36.92 -23.36
N ASN A 256 -3.97 36.12 -24.11
CA ASN A 256 -4.90 35.14 -23.58
C ASN A 256 -4.66 33.73 -24.09
N HIS A 257 -3.53 33.45 -24.79
CA HIS A 257 -3.19 32.10 -25.30
C HIS A 257 -1.73 31.77 -25.04
N VAL A 258 -1.51 30.59 -24.57
CA VAL A 258 -0.19 30.02 -24.28
C VAL A 258 0.00 28.73 -25.12
N ARG A 259 1.19 28.63 -25.73
CA ARG A 259 1.73 27.37 -26.25
C ARG A 259 2.69 26.83 -25.23
N LEU A 260 2.45 25.59 -24.83
CA LEU A 260 3.30 24.82 -23.94
C LEU A 260 3.95 23.70 -24.74
N SER A 261 5.28 23.55 -24.65
CA SER A 261 5.99 22.40 -25.17
C SER A 261 6.91 21.83 -24.10
N TRP A 262 7.16 20.51 -24.18
CA TRP A 262 8.02 19.81 -23.24
C TRP A 262 8.77 18.67 -23.92
N THR A 263 9.94 18.37 -23.39
CA THR A 263 10.66 17.12 -23.66
C THR A 263 10.68 16.28 -22.38
N TYR A 264 10.47 14.98 -22.54
CA TYR A 264 10.41 14.02 -21.43
C TYR A 264 11.15 12.75 -21.78
N PRO A 265 11.89 12.13 -20.85
CA PRO A 265 12.72 10.98 -21.18
C PRO A 265 11.92 9.71 -21.54
N TYR A 266 10.70 9.59 -21.03
CA TYR A 266 9.88 8.40 -21.22
C TYR A 266 8.71 8.65 -22.17
N ARG A 267 8.36 7.62 -22.94
CA ARG A 267 7.15 7.62 -23.78
C ARG A 267 5.91 7.70 -22.89
N SER A 268 5.19 8.79 -22.98
CA SER A 268 4.05 9.06 -22.11
C SER A 268 2.96 9.84 -22.84
N ALA A 269 1.73 9.68 -22.36
CA ALA A 269 0.61 10.56 -22.63
C ALA A 269 0.49 11.56 -21.47
N VAL A 270 0.19 12.82 -21.78
CA VAL A 270 0.19 13.91 -20.81
C VAL A 270 -1.15 14.58 -20.76
N ASP A 271 -1.75 14.61 -19.56
CA ASP A 271 -2.87 15.50 -19.28
C ASP A 271 -2.34 16.81 -18.76
N VAL A 272 -2.77 17.92 -19.33
CA VAL A 272 -2.38 19.27 -18.93
C VAL A 272 -3.51 19.89 -18.12
N VAL A 273 -3.22 20.25 -16.89
CA VAL A 273 -4.17 20.86 -15.96
C VAL A 273 -3.78 22.32 -15.72
N TYR A 274 -4.71 23.23 -15.90
CA TYR A 274 -4.53 24.66 -15.62
C TYR A 274 -5.71 25.20 -14.81
N GLY A 275 -5.42 25.87 -13.72
CA GLY A 275 -6.48 26.38 -12.83
C GLY A 275 -7.37 25.31 -12.20
N GLY A 276 -6.88 24.07 -12.11
CA GLY A 276 -7.65 22.93 -11.60
C GLY A 276 -8.48 22.18 -12.66
N GLU A 277 -8.55 22.67 -13.89
CA GLU A 277 -9.27 22.06 -15.00
C GLU A 277 -8.30 21.41 -16.01
N VAL A 278 -8.69 20.28 -16.58
CA VAL A 278 -7.93 19.63 -17.66
C VAL A 278 -8.15 20.40 -18.94
N VAL A 279 -7.11 21.05 -19.45
CA VAL A 279 -7.16 21.89 -20.68
C VAL A 279 -6.69 21.13 -21.91
N ALA A 280 -5.96 20.04 -21.75
CA ALA A 280 -5.60 19.09 -22.82
C ALA A 280 -5.43 17.68 -22.22
N GLU A 281 -5.93 16.67 -22.94
CA GLU A 281 -5.90 15.28 -22.50
C GLU A 281 -5.04 14.43 -23.44
N LYS A 282 -4.30 13.47 -22.87
CA LYS A 282 -3.56 12.43 -23.59
C LYS A 282 -2.66 12.95 -24.72
N VAL A 283 -2.02 14.09 -24.50
CA VAL A 283 -1.07 14.68 -25.45
C VAL A 283 0.19 13.83 -25.54
N THR A 284 0.58 13.41 -26.73
CA THR A 284 1.74 12.53 -26.96
C THR A 284 2.85 13.20 -27.78
N ASP A 285 2.57 14.32 -28.44
CA ASP A 285 3.51 15.06 -29.29
C ASP A 285 4.36 16.09 -28.52
N GLY A 286 4.21 16.14 -27.19
CA GLY A 286 4.99 17.02 -26.33
C GLY A 286 4.63 18.51 -26.48
N MET A 287 3.44 18.83 -27.00
CA MET A 287 3.02 20.22 -27.21
C MET A 287 1.50 20.36 -27.09
N THR A 288 1.05 21.49 -26.55
CA THR A 288 -0.36 21.89 -26.56
C THR A 288 -0.50 23.41 -26.56
N GLU A 289 -1.69 23.90 -26.95
CA GLU A 289 -2.07 25.30 -26.83
C GLU A 289 -3.40 25.41 -26.09
N PHE A 290 -3.51 26.36 -25.18
CA PHE A 290 -4.74 26.57 -24.42
C PHE A 290 -4.96 28.04 -24.07
N PRO A 291 -6.23 28.48 -23.90
CA PRO A 291 -6.54 29.84 -23.49
C PRO A 291 -6.25 30.08 -22.01
N LEU A 292 -5.71 31.23 -21.68
CA LEU A 292 -5.63 31.75 -20.31
C LEU A 292 -6.98 32.38 -19.96
N ALA A 293 -7.94 31.61 -19.50
CA ALA A 293 -9.30 32.05 -19.22
C ALA A 293 -9.33 33.08 -18.09
N GLY A 294 -9.08 34.36 -18.40
CA GLY A 294 -9.33 35.53 -17.52
C GLY A 294 -8.57 35.53 -16.17
N GLN A 295 -7.75 34.55 -15.92
CA GLN A 295 -6.91 34.43 -14.72
C GLN A 295 -5.49 34.92 -15.05
N GLU A 296 -4.90 35.68 -14.13
CA GLU A 296 -3.46 35.93 -14.16
C GLU A 296 -2.72 34.59 -14.16
N ALA A 297 -1.53 34.58 -14.77
CA ALA A 297 -0.71 33.40 -14.95
C ALA A 297 -0.69 32.54 -13.68
N GLY A 298 -1.17 31.30 -13.80
CA GLY A 298 -1.39 30.38 -12.68
C GLY A 298 -0.54 29.12 -12.76
N MET A 299 -0.81 28.19 -11.85
CA MET A 299 -0.14 26.90 -11.80
C MET A 299 -0.60 26.00 -12.93
N VAL A 300 0.37 25.37 -13.60
CA VAL A 300 0.16 24.30 -14.57
C VAL A 300 0.69 22.99 -13.98
N GLU A 301 -0.09 21.93 -14.12
CA GLU A 301 0.33 20.58 -13.78
C GLU A 301 0.35 19.71 -15.04
N LEU A 302 1.46 19.05 -15.30
CA LEU A 302 1.61 18.00 -16.31
C LEU A 302 1.53 16.64 -15.63
N ARG A 303 0.56 15.82 -16.02
CA ARG A 303 0.34 14.45 -15.49
C ARG A 303 0.77 13.46 -16.55
N PHE A 304 1.93 12.86 -16.36
CA PHE A 304 2.49 11.85 -17.26
C PHE A 304 1.93 10.48 -16.92
N SER A 305 1.43 9.77 -17.92
CA SER A 305 0.96 8.38 -17.83
C SER A 305 1.44 7.57 -19.02
N PRO A 306 1.58 6.23 -18.95
CA PRO A 306 1.91 5.40 -20.10
C PRO A 306 0.88 5.56 -21.22
N VAL A 307 1.34 5.49 -22.49
CA VAL A 307 0.47 5.71 -23.67
C VAL A 307 -0.57 4.61 -23.81
N ASP A 308 -0.16 3.35 -23.69
CA ASP A 308 -0.96 2.18 -24.09
C ASP A 308 -1.42 1.31 -22.90
N ASN A 309 -0.98 1.62 -21.69
CA ASN A 309 -1.24 0.82 -20.50
C ASN A 309 -1.71 1.69 -19.32
N TRP A 310 -2.33 1.07 -18.34
CA TRP A 310 -2.47 1.69 -17.04
C TRP A 310 -1.08 1.82 -16.37
N GLY A 311 -0.79 2.99 -15.82
CA GLY A 311 0.46 3.24 -15.10
C GLY A 311 0.41 2.79 -13.65
N TYR A 312 1.55 2.79 -13.01
CA TYR A 312 1.67 2.58 -11.57
C TYR A 312 1.11 3.79 -10.83
N GLU A 313 1.66 4.96 -11.12
CA GLU A 313 1.19 6.28 -10.70
C GLU A 313 1.41 7.28 -11.83
N ASN A 314 0.76 8.45 -11.73
CA ASN A 314 1.10 9.54 -12.63
C ASN A 314 2.36 10.24 -12.11
N ALA A 315 3.33 10.46 -13.00
CA ALA A 315 4.45 11.33 -12.70
C ALA A 315 3.97 12.79 -12.89
N ASN A 316 3.69 13.49 -11.79
CA ASN A 316 3.13 14.84 -11.84
C ASN A 316 4.24 15.87 -11.73
N TYR A 317 4.20 16.86 -12.62
CA TYR A 317 5.11 18.00 -12.60
C TYR A 317 4.34 19.32 -12.60
N THR A 318 4.58 20.15 -11.60
CA THR A 318 3.85 21.41 -11.43
C THR A 318 4.81 22.60 -11.55
N PHE A 319 4.40 23.64 -12.26
CA PHE A 319 5.14 24.88 -12.39
C PHE A 319 4.20 26.08 -12.51
N ASN A 320 4.73 27.30 -12.23
CA ASN A 320 3.98 28.53 -12.35
C ASN A 320 4.34 29.25 -13.66
N LEU A 321 3.34 29.62 -14.47
CA LEU A 321 3.50 30.38 -15.71
C LEU A 321 4.14 31.73 -15.49
N GLU A 322 4.00 32.35 -14.32
CA GLU A 322 4.64 33.63 -13.97
C GLU A 322 6.17 33.60 -14.06
N ASN A 323 6.77 32.40 -13.89
CA ASN A 323 8.21 32.21 -13.97
C ASN A 323 8.76 32.30 -15.42
N TYR A 324 7.89 32.45 -16.42
CA TYR A 324 8.24 32.50 -17.83
C TYR A 324 7.95 33.91 -18.40
N PRO A 325 8.90 34.52 -19.11
CA PRO A 325 8.73 35.89 -19.59
C PRO A 325 7.62 35.99 -20.64
N LYS A 326 6.69 36.93 -20.42
CA LYS A 326 5.74 37.38 -21.45
C LYS A 326 6.52 38.21 -22.45
N ARG A 327 6.86 37.68 -23.61
CA ARG A 327 7.47 38.39 -24.70
C ARG A 327 6.43 39.10 -25.55
#